data_fb06a65f753ac45295260c3a700c6696
#
_entry.id   fb06a65f753ac45295260c3a700c6696
#
_cell.length_a   1.000
_cell.length_b   1.000
_cell.length_c   1.000
_cell.angle_alpha   90.00
_cell.angle_beta   90.00
_cell.angle_gamma   90.00
#
_symmetry.space_group_name_H-M   'P 1'
#
loop_
_entity.id
_entity.type
_entity.pdbx_description
1 polymer ?
#
loop_
_entity_poly.entity_id
_entity_poly.type
_entity_poly.pdbx_seq_one_letter_code
_entity_poly.pdbx_strand_id
1 'polypeptide(L)'
;MNQTTTYLEFKTDLFANTFFDVIKKYHDYEVCCEGKLWVPFSYFTHENNITLKYSNQHDEELTLVLEKKNERINATSIVKNKYVEDGTDAFYFIDAFQEVMFDAYFLKE
;
A
#
# COMPACT_ATOMS: atom_id res chain seq x y z
N MET A 1 -15.11 3.38 16.43
CA MET A 1 -14.07 3.44 15.39
C MET A 1 -13.92 2.06 14.76
N ASN A 2 -14.07 1.98 13.47
CA ASN A 2 -13.92 0.72 12.75
C ASN A 2 -12.50 0.55 12.25
N GLN A 3 -11.93 -0.62 12.51
CA GLN A 3 -10.59 -0.95 12.07
C GLN A 3 -10.62 -2.33 11.44
N THR A 4 -10.13 -2.41 10.21
CA THR A 4 -10.07 -3.67 9.47
C THR A 4 -8.64 -3.95 9.08
N THR A 5 -8.23 -5.20 9.23
CA THR A 5 -6.87 -5.63 8.86
C THR A 5 -6.97 -6.76 7.86
N THR A 6 -6.22 -6.63 6.77
CA THR A 6 -6.15 -7.65 5.73
C THR A 6 -4.68 -7.95 5.43
N TYR A 7 -4.36 -9.24 5.34
CA TYR A 7 -3.02 -9.70 5.01
C TYR A 7 -3.02 -10.32 3.63
N LEU A 8 -2.10 -9.87 2.79
CA LEU A 8 -1.92 -10.44 1.46
C LEU A 8 -0.46 -10.73 1.21
N GLU A 9 -0.21 -11.81 0.52
CA GLU A 9 1.12 -12.11 0.02
C GLU A 9 1.30 -11.38 -1.30
N PHE A 10 2.31 -10.54 -1.36
CA PHE A 10 2.54 -9.65 -2.49
C PHE A 10 3.43 -10.39 -3.49
N LYS A 11 2.85 -10.80 -4.60
CA LYS A 11 3.60 -11.49 -5.66
C LYS A 11 3.73 -10.57 -6.86
N THR A 12 4.95 -10.46 -7.37
CA THR A 12 5.22 -9.62 -8.54
C THR A 12 6.13 -10.37 -9.50
N ASP A 13 6.22 -9.87 -10.73
CA ASP A 13 7.17 -10.37 -11.70
C ASP A 13 8.59 -9.86 -11.44
N LEU A 14 8.74 -8.97 -10.47
CA LEU A 14 10.03 -8.43 -10.08
C LEU A 14 10.52 -9.14 -8.83
N PHE A 15 11.83 -9.23 -8.68
CA PHE A 15 12.39 -9.68 -7.42
C PHE A 15 12.01 -8.73 -6.30
N ALA A 16 11.85 -9.26 -5.08
CA ALA A 16 11.42 -8.48 -3.93
C ALA A 16 12.32 -7.26 -3.69
N ASN A 17 13.62 -7.41 -3.85
CA ASN A 17 14.55 -6.29 -3.67
C ASN A 17 14.27 -5.16 -4.65
N THR A 18 14.06 -5.51 -5.93
CA THR A 18 13.78 -4.50 -6.95
C THR A 18 12.48 -3.80 -6.69
N PHE A 19 11.44 -4.54 -6.34
CA PHE A 19 10.14 -3.94 -6.06
C PHE A 19 10.19 -3.07 -4.80
N PHE A 20 10.94 -3.49 -3.80
CA PHE A 20 11.14 -2.70 -2.59
C PHE A 20 11.80 -1.36 -2.91
N ASP A 21 12.78 -1.36 -3.81
CA ASP A 21 13.43 -0.12 -4.26
C ASP A 21 12.47 0.78 -5.03
N VAL A 22 11.59 0.19 -5.84
CA VAL A 22 10.55 0.94 -6.54
C VAL A 22 9.64 1.66 -5.54
N ILE A 23 9.21 0.95 -4.50
CA ILE A 23 8.37 1.55 -3.47
C ILE A 23 9.08 2.72 -2.78
N LYS A 24 10.35 2.56 -2.45
CA LYS A 24 11.12 3.63 -1.82
C LYS A 24 11.23 4.86 -2.70
N LYS A 25 11.29 4.67 -4.02
CA LYS A 25 11.43 5.77 -4.97
C LYS A 25 10.11 6.48 -5.22
N TYR A 26 9.01 5.76 -5.25
CA TYR A 26 7.70 6.28 -5.66
C TYR A 26 6.67 6.28 -4.52
N HIS A 27 7.12 6.30 -3.27
CA HIS A 27 6.23 6.21 -2.10
C HIS A 27 5.26 7.40 -1.97
N ASP A 28 5.55 8.51 -2.66
CA ASP A 28 4.72 9.71 -2.59
C ASP A 28 3.63 9.77 -3.65
N TYR A 29 3.45 8.68 -4.42
CA TYR A 29 2.41 8.64 -5.45
C TYR A 29 1.05 8.37 -4.80
N GLU A 30 0.03 9.06 -5.33
CA GLU A 30 -1.34 8.85 -4.91
C GLU A 30 -1.88 7.54 -5.46
N VAL A 31 -2.85 6.94 -4.76
CA VAL A 31 -3.47 5.68 -5.18
C VAL A 31 -4.97 5.89 -5.27
N CYS A 32 -5.51 5.65 -6.45
CA CYS A 32 -6.96 5.68 -6.69
C CYS A 32 -7.50 4.27 -6.52
N CYS A 33 -8.47 4.11 -5.63
CA CYS A 33 -9.02 2.79 -5.36
C CYS A 33 -10.49 2.90 -4.98
N GLU A 34 -11.35 2.19 -5.70
CA GLU A 34 -12.78 2.14 -5.40
C GLU A 34 -13.42 3.53 -5.30
N GLY A 35 -13.06 4.42 -6.22
CA GLY A 35 -13.61 5.76 -6.26
C GLY A 35 -13.06 6.71 -5.21
N LYS A 36 -12.06 6.28 -4.46
CA LYS A 36 -11.42 7.11 -3.44
C LYS A 36 -9.99 7.41 -3.86
N LEU A 37 -9.58 8.65 -3.64
CA LEU A 37 -8.20 9.08 -3.88
C LEU A 37 -7.44 9.04 -2.56
N TRP A 38 -6.50 8.13 -2.46
CA TRP A 38 -5.68 7.96 -1.27
C TRP A 38 -4.37 8.73 -1.44
N VAL A 39 -4.14 9.69 -0.56
CA VAL A 39 -2.97 10.57 -0.63
C VAL A 39 -2.00 10.18 0.48
N PRO A 40 -0.75 9.85 0.14
CA PRO A 40 0.23 9.48 1.17
C PRO A 40 0.63 10.71 2.00
N PHE A 41 0.73 10.53 3.30
CA PHE A 41 1.16 11.60 4.20
C PHE A 41 2.25 11.17 5.17
N SER A 42 2.60 9.89 5.20
CA SER A 42 3.66 9.39 6.08
C SER A 42 4.39 8.23 5.42
N TYR A 43 5.71 8.25 5.54
CA TYR A 43 6.59 7.23 4.97
C TYR A 43 7.67 6.93 5.98
N PHE A 44 7.84 5.66 6.32
CA PHE A 44 8.83 5.23 7.29
C PHE A 44 9.41 3.90 6.86
N THR A 45 10.74 3.79 6.93
CA THR A 45 11.43 2.54 6.63
C THR A 45 12.24 2.10 7.84
N HIS A 46 12.25 0.80 8.09
CA HIS A 46 13.05 0.20 9.13
C HIS A 46 13.44 -1.20 8.72
N GLU A 47 14.73 -1.42 8.46
CA GLU A 47 15.25 -2.70 8.01
C GLU A 47 14.51 -3.20 6.76
N ASN A 48 13.77 -4.30 6.87
CA ASN A 48 13.04 -4.91 5.76
C ASN A 48 11.58 -4.49 5.72
N ASN A 49 11.21 -3.41 6.42
CA ASN A 49 9.84 -2.96 6.52
C ASN A 49 9.69 -1.56 5.94
N ILE A 50 8.58 -1.34 5.24
CA ILE A 50 8.15 -0.01 4.82
C ILE A 50 6.75 0.20 5.36
N THR A 51 6.51 1.34 6.01
CA THR A 51 5.19 1.71 6.49
C THR A 51 4.77 2.99 5.78
N LEU A 52 3.61 2.93 5.12
CA LEU A 52 3.02 4.07 4.42
C LEU A 52 1.66 4.36 5.02
N LYS A 53 1.35 5.65 5.19
CA LYS A 53 0.03 6.06 5.65
C LYS A 53 -0.60 6.97 4.63
N TYR A 54 -1.87 6.74 4.37
CA TYR A 54 -2.66 7.47 3.39
C TYR A 54 -3.92 8.00 4.03
N SER A 55 -4.42 9.09 3.48
CA SER A 55 -5.75 9.61 3.83
C SER A 55 -6.52 9.90 2.56
N ASN A 56 -7.84 10.03 2.68
CA ASN A 56 -8.68 10.35 1.55
C ASN A 56 -9.64 11.48 1.90
N GLN A 57 -10.53 11.82 0.96
CA GLN A 57 -11.47 12.93 1.09
C GLN A 57 -12.57 12.69 2.11
N HIS A 58 -12.67 11.48 2.66
CA HIS A 58 -13.69 11.12 3.67
C HIS A 58 -13.09 11.00 5.07
N ASP A 59 -11.89 11.54 5.29
CA ASP A 59 -11.17 11.45 6.56
C ASP A 59 -10.88 10.02 7.00
N GLU A 60 -10.82 9.11 6.05
CA GLU A 60 -10.39 7.75 6.31
C GLU A 60 -8.88 7.67 6.27
N GLU A 61 -8.30 6.85 7.12
CA GLU A 61 -6.87 6.62 7.14
C GLU A 61 -6.57 5.16 6.86
N LEU A 62 -5.54 4.93 6.05
CA LEU A 62 -5.09 3.60 5.73
C LEU A 62 -3.60 3.50 6.03
N THR A 63 -3.21 2.45 6.74
CA THR A 63 -1.81 2.14 6.99
C THR A 63 -1.45 0.88 6.22
N LEU A 64 -0.43 0.99 5.38
CA LEU A 64 0.09 -0.12 4.61
C LEU A 64 1.47 -0.47 5.14
N VAL A 65 1.62 -1.71 5.61
CA VAL A 65 2.90 -2.22 6.09
C VAL A 65 3.38 -3.28 5.13
N LEU A 66 4.58 -3.08 4.60
CA LEU A 66 5.20 -3.99 3.66
C LEU A 66 6.44 -4.58 4.32
N GLU A 67 6.48 -5.90 4.41
CA GLU A 67 7.59 -6.61 5.00
C GLU A 67 8.23 -7.53 3.97
N LYS A 68 9.51 -7.32 3.73
CA LYS A 68 10.25 -8.17 2.79
C LYS A 68 10.79 -9.39 3.52
N LYS A 69 10.39 -10.57 3.06
CA LYS A 69 10.88 -11.85 3.59
C LYS A 69 11.31 -12.72 2.43
N ASN A 70 12.63 -12.98 2.33
CA ASN A 70 13.19 -13.76 1.24
C ASN A 70 12.79 -13.15 -0.10
N GLU A 71 12.14 -13.93 -0.96
CA GLU A 71 11.73 -13.48 -2.30
C GLU A 71 10.30 -12.92 -2.32
N ARG A 72 9.72 -12.61 -1.15
CA ARG A 72 8.34 -12.19 -1.05
C ARG A 72 8.21 -10.90 -0.26
N ILE A 73 7.11 -10.20 -0.52
CA ILE A 73 6.72 -9.03 0.24
C ILE A 73 5.35 -9.30 0.82
N ASN A 74 5.25 -9.33 2.14
CA ASN A 74 3.97 -9.45 2.80
C ASN A 74 3.40 -8.06 2.99
N ALA A 75 2.15 -7.88 2.61
CA ALA A 75 1.46 -6.60 2.71
C ALA A 75 0.32 -6.71 3.70
N THR A 76 0.30 -5.80 4.66
CA THR A 76 -0.79 -5.68 5.63
C THR A 76 -1.39 -4.30 5.49
N SER A 77 -2.70 -4.25 5.29
CA SER A 77 -3.42 -3.00 5.13
C SER A 77 -4.43 -2.86 6.27
N ILE A 78 -4.39 -1.73 6.96
CA ILE A 78 -5.26 -1.44 8.09
C ILE A 78 -6.00 -0.15 7.79
N VAL A 79 -7.32 -0.22 7.73
CA VAL A 79 -8.14 0.96 7.50
C VAL A 79 -8.83 1.37 8.79
N LYS A 80 -8.63 2.62 9.19
CA LYS A 80 -9.36 3.24 10.28
C LYS A 80 -10.45 4.11 9.68
N ASN A 81 -11.70 3.76 9.94
CA ASN A 81 -12.78 4.41 9.24
C ASN A 81 -14.06 4.30 10.06
N LYS A 82 -14.77 5.40 10.17
CA LYS A 82 -16.05 5.41 10.86
C LYS A 82 -17.18 4.83 10.01
N TYR A 83 -16.95 4.69 8.71
CA TYR A 83 -17.98 4.35 7.74
C TYR A 83 -17.79 2.98 7.09
N VAL A 84 -16.63 2.38 7.21
CA VAL A 84 -16.35 1.07 6.62
C VAL A 84 -16.83 -0.02 7.57
N GLU A 85 -17.62 -0.93 7.05
CA GLU A 85 -18.16 -2.05 7.82
C GLU A 85 -17.44 -3.37 7.51
N ASP A 86 -16.68 -3.42 6.40
CA ASP A 86 -15.96 -4.61 6.01
C ASP A 86 -14.54 -4.25 5.59
N GLY A 87 -13.77 -5.27 5.20
CA GLY A 87 -12.37 -5.08 4.83
C GLY A 87 -12.11 -4.83 3.36
N THR A 88 -13.14 -4.49 2.61
CA THR A 88 -13.04 -4.39 1.16
C THR A 88 -12.01 -3.35 0.73
N ASP A 89 -12.03 -2.16 1.34
CA ASP A 89 -11.08 -1.10 0.99
C ASP A 89 -9.64 -1.55 1.25
N ALA A 90 -9.40 -2.18 2.40
CA ALA A 90 -8.06 -2.63 2.74
C ALA A 90 -7.57 -3.69 1.73
N PHE A 91 -8.47 -4.57 1.33
CA PHE A 91 -8.14 -5.63 0.39
C PHE A 91 -7.80 -5.07 -1.00
N TYR A 92 -8.68 -4.24 -1.55
CA TYR A 92 -8.50 -3.72 -2.91
C TYR A 92 -7.38 -2.68 -2.99
N PHE A 93 -7.08 -2.01 -1.90
CA PHE A 93 -6.00 -1.02 -1.90
C PHE A 93 -4.67 -1.65 -2.25
N ILE A 94 -4.38 -2.84 -1.76
CA ILE A 94 -3.09 -3.50 -2.02
C ILE A 94 -2.92 -3.75 -3.51
N ASP A 95 -3.97 -4.20 -4.20
CA ASP A 95 -3.91 -4.41 -5.64
C ASP A 95 -3.69 -3.09 -6.39
N ALA A 96 -4.42 -2.04 -6.01
CA ALA A 96 -4.27 -0.74 -6.65
C ALA A 96 -2.88 -0.16 -6.41
N PHE A 97 -2.36 -0.31 -5.20
CA PHE A 97 -1.00 0.13 -4.86
C PHE A 97 0.03 -0.58 -5.73
N GLN A 98 -0.12 -1.88 -5.90
CA GLN A 98 0.80 -2.66 -6.72
C GLN A 98 0.81 -2.16 -8.16
N GLU A 99 -0.38 -1.87 -8.72
CA GLU A 99 -0.47 -1.33 -10.07
C GLU A 99 0.21 0.02 -10.20
N VAL A 100 0.02 0.91 -9.22
CA VAL A 100 0.67 2.22 -9.25
C VAL A 100 2.19 2.06 -9.25
N MET A 101 2.71 1.16 -8.43
CA MET A 101 4.16 0.94 -8.37
C MET A 101 4.69 0.34 -9.66
N PHE A 102 3.99 -0.63 -10.25
CA PHE A 102 4.38 -1.20 -11.52
C PHE A 102 4.37 -0.15 -12.64
N ASP A 103 3.32 0.65 -12.71
CA ASP A 103 3.23 1.69 -13.72
C ASP A 103 4.39 2.69 -13.57
N ALA A 104 4.70 3.08 -12.35
CA ALA A 104 5.82 3.97 -12.09
C ALA A 104 7.14 3.36 -12.57
N TYR A 105 7.34 2.08 -12.27
CA TYR A 105 8.57 1.39 -12.67
C TYR A 105 8.70 1.27 -14.19
N PHE A 106 7.65 0.79 -14.85
CA PHE A 106 7.73 0.49 -16.28
C PHE A 106 7.54 1.71 -17.17
N LEU A 107 6.84 2.74 -16.72
CA LEU A 107 6.56 3.91 -17.55
C LEU A 107 7.48 5.09 -17.24
N LYS A 108 8.07 5.14 -16.05
CA LYS A 108 8.93 6.26 -15.65
C LYS A 108 10.42 5.92 -15.69
N GLU A 109 10.72 4.64 -15.64
CA GLU A 109 12.09 4.17 -15.78
C GLU A 109 12.36 3.86 -17.26
#